data_59b3921b9c7b78ad1d0f24eba031a7cd
#
_entry.id   59b3921b9c7b78ad1d0f24eba031a7cd
#
_cell.length_a   1.000
_cell.length_b   1.000
_cell.length_c   1.000
_cell.angle_alpha   90.00
_cell.angle_beta   90.00
_cell.angle_gamma   90.00
#
_symmetry.space_group_name_H-M   'P 1'
#
loop_
_entity.id
_entity.type
_entity.pdbx_description
1 polymer ?
#
loop_
_entity_poly.entity_id
_entity_poly.type
_entity_poly.pdbx_seq_one_letter_code
_entity_poly.pdbx_strand_id
1 'polypeptide(L)'
;MSYASDIIEQVKAKDPNQPEFIQAVTEVLTSLEPVFEAHPEYQQNKILERIVEPERVIQFRVPWVDDKGEIQVNRGFRVEFNSAIGPYKGGLRFNPTVYLGMLKFLGFEQIFKNALTTLPMGGGKGGSDFDPKGKSNNEIMHVCQSFMTELARHIGPDTDVPAGDLGVGGREIGYMFGQYKRIRNEWSGVLTGKGLTFGGSLARTEATGYGLVYFVDEYLKCHGDSFEGKNVVVHGSGNVAIYAIQKVAQLGGKTLACSDTKGWVYDAEGIDYTVLEDIYNKKRSGHDAGVSLALYVEARPNAEYHAGDGREVWQIPCDIALPCARENTLHFADAKALVANGCKVVGEGANMPTTLDATEYFQANGVAFFPGKAANAGGVATSGLEMSQNSERLSWTFEQVDAKLEEIMRGIYHTCDDAAREYGHEGNYVMGANIAGFVKVADAMLAQGVC
;
A
#
# COMPACT_ATOMS: atom_id res chain seq x y z
N MET A 1 1.74 1.27 34.25
CA MET A 1 1.44 1.02 32.84
C MET A 1 2.73 1.32 32.08
N SER A 2 2.95 0.73 30.91
CA SER A 2 4.13 1.04 30.09
C SER A 2 3.96 2.39 29.38
N TYR A 3 5.04 2.96 28.86
CA TYR A 3 4.99 4.21 28.12
C TYR A 3 4.02 4.13 26.92
N ALA A 4 4.08 3.03 26.16
CA ALA A 4 3.16 2.82 25.02
C ALA A 4 1.69 2.74 25.49
N SER A 5 1.41 2.00 26.56
CA SER A 5 0.03 1.87 27.06
C SER A 5 -0.56 3.19 27.55
N ASP A 6 0.25 4.05 28.16
CA ASP A 6 -0.19 5.38 28.63
C ASP A 6 -0.57 6.27 27.43
N ILE A 7 0.20 6.21 26.34
CA ILE A 7 -0.09 6.98 25.12
C ILE A 7 -1.33 6.43 24.39
N ILE A 8 -1.49 5.11 24.33
CA ILE A 8 -2.70 4.49 23.75
C ILE A 8 -3.96 4.99 24.47
N GLU A 9 -3.96 5.04 25.80
CA GLU A 9 -5.10 5.55 26.57
C GLU A 9 -5.34 7.06 26.36
N GLN A 10 -4.27 7.84 26.18
CA GLN A 10 -4.40 9.26 25.81
C GLN A 10 -5.05 9.44 24.44
N VAL A 11 -4.65 8.63 23.43
CA VAL A 11 -5.24 8.68 22.08
C VAL A 11 -6.71 8.28 22.13
N LYS A 12 -7.08 7.22 22.86
CA LYS A 12 -8.48 6.81 23.04
C LYS A 12 -9.33 7.93 23.66
N ALA A 13 -8.77 8.67 24.62
CA ALA A 13 -9.46 9.77 25.28
C ALA A 13 -9.63 11.00 24.37
N LYS A 14 -8.61 11.30 23.54
CA LYS A 14 -8.63 12.44 22.60
C LYS A 14 -9.51 12.20 21.37
N ASP A 15 -9.46 11.01 20.81
CA ASP A 15 -10.05 10.65 19.52
C ASP A 15 -11.11 9.52 19.62
N PRO A 16 -12.07 9.58 20.56
CA PRO A 16 -12.98 8.45 20.88
C PRO A 16 -13.86 8.01 19.69
N ASN A 17 -14.01 8.87 18.68
CA ASN A 17 -14.82 8.62 17.47
C ASN A 17 -13.98 8.22 16.25
N GLN A 18 -12.73 7.78 16.43
CA GLN A 18 -11.81 7.41 15.35
C GLN A 18 -11.27 5.97 15.57
N PRO A 19 -12.15 4.94 15.49
CA PRO A 19 -11.79 3.58 15.87
C PRO A 19 -10.65 2.99 15.07
N GLU A 20 -10.57 3.26 13.76
CA GLU A 20 -9.49 2.75 12.90
C GLU A 20 -8.14 3.38 13.27
N PHE A 21 -8.13 4.66 13.62
CA PHE A 21 -6.92 5.33 14.07
C PHE A 21 -6.45 4.79 15.42
N ILE A 22 -7.36 4.60 16.37
CA ILE A 22 -7.05 4.00 17.68
C ILE A 22 -6.50 2.59 17.51
N GLN A 23 -7.08 1.79 16.62
CA GLN A 23 -6.60 0.44 16.32
C GLN A 23 -5.17 0.47 15.79
N ALA A 24 -4.89 1.27 14.78
CA ALA A 24 -3.55 1.36 14.19
C ALA A 24 -2.49 1.82 15.19
N VAL A 25 -2.81 2.84 15.99
CA VAL A 25 -1.91 3.30 17.07
C VAL A 25 -1.66 2.17 18.06
N THR A 26 -2.71 1.44 18.48
CA THR A 26 -2.58 0.32 19.41
C THR A 26 -1.67 -0.78 18.85
N GLU A 27 -1.88 -1.20 17.61
CA GLU A 27 -1.07 -2.25 16.97
C GLU A 27 0.41 -1.86 16.87
N VAL A 28 0.70 -0.66 16.40
CA VAL A 28 2.07 -0.20 16.25
C VAL A 28 2.74 -0.02 17.62
N LEU A 29 2.14 0.75 18.52
CA LEU A 29 2.79 1.08 19.79
C LEU A 29 3.00 -0.15 20.69
N THR A 30 2.09 -1.13 20.66
CA THR A 30 2.27 -2.39 21.40
C THR A 30 3.52 -3.16 20.92
N SER A 31 3.83 -3.08 19.64
CA SER A 31 5.03 -3.74 19.07
C SER A 31 6.34 -3.02 19.41
N LEU A 32 6.30 -1.80 19.96
CA LEU A 32 7.47 -0.97 20.23
C LEU A 32 7.98 -1.06 21.69
N GLU A 33 7.34 -1.82 22.57
CA GLU A 33 7.77 -1.94 23.97
C GLU A 33 9.26 -2.26 24.13
N PRO A 34 9.87 -3.22 23.38
CA PRO A 34 11.30 -3.50 23.51
C PRO A 34 12.20 -2.31 23.11
N VAL A 35 11.70 -1.43 22.24
CA VAL A 35 12.45 -0.25 21.78
C VAL A 35 12.63 0.76 22.90
N PHE A 36 11.60 0.99 23.74
CA PHE A 36 11.66 1.98 24.82
C PHE A 36 12.55 1.54 25.97
N GLU A 37 12.74 0.24 26.16
CA GLU A 37 13.71 -0.28 27.12
C GLU A 37 15.15 -0.01 26.67
N ALA A 38 15.41 -0.11 25.35
CA ALA A 38 16.72 0.16 24.75
C ALA A 38 16.99 1.66 24.58
N HIS A 39 15.96 2.47 24.36
CA HIS A 39 16.03 3.90 24.00
C HIS A 39 15.18 4.78 24.93
N PRO A 40 15.59 4.97 26.20
CA PRO A 40 14.85 5.80 27.16
C PRO A 40 14.75 7.27 26.76
N GLU A 41 15.66 7.74 25.88
CA GLU A 41 15.63 9.09 25.31
C GLU A 41 14.37 9.38 24.49
N TYR A 42 13.74 8.37 23.88
CA TYR A 42 12.47 8.58 23.14
C TYR A 42 11.34 9.02 24.08
N GLN A 43 11.24 8.42 25.26
CA GLN A 43 10.27 8.84 26.28
C GLN A 43 10.60 10.22 26.84
N GLN A 44 11.87 10.50 27.12
CA GLN A 44 12.31 11.80 27.64
C GLN A 44 11.98 12.95 26.69
N ASN A 45 12.04 12.69 25.37
CA ASN A 45 11.76 13.66 24.30
C ASN A 45 10.32 13.60 23.78
N LYS A 46 9.43 12.86 24.43
CA LYS A 46 8.01 12.79 24.08
C LYS A 46 7.76 12.33 22.64
N ILE A 47 8.55 11.37 22.14
CA ILE A 47 8.47 10.94 20.75
C ILE A 47 7.11 10.33 20.42
N LEU A 48 6.53 9.50 21.33
CA LEU A 48 5.22 8.91 21.07
C LEU A 48 4.11 9.94 21.06
N GLU A 49 4.10 10.88 22.01
CA GLU A 49 3.11 11.96 22.05
C GLU A 49 3.12 12.81 20.78
N ARG A 50 4.29 12.97 20.15
CA ARG A 50 4.47 13.75 18.93
C ARG A 50 4.12 12.95 17.69
N ILE A 51 4.49 11.66 17.61
CA ILE A 51 4.28 10.85 16.41
C ILE A 51 2.84 10.37 16.24
N VAL A 52 2.03 10.31 17.31
CA VAL A 52 0.60 10.00 17.22
C VAL A 52 -0.28 11.21 16.92
N GLU A 53 0.27 12.40 16.91
CA GLU A 53 -0.43 13.64 16.56
C GLU A 53 0.04 14.12 15.19
N PRO A 54 -0.84 14.33 14.19
CA PRO A 54 -0.41 14.87 12.90
C PRO A 54 0.14 16.29 13.05
N GLU A 55 1.21 16.60 12.31
CA GLU A 55 1.77 17.95 12.31
C GLU A 55 0.75 18.99 11.82
N ARG A 56 -0.08 18.62 10.84
CA ARG A 56 -1.18 19.48 10.35
C ARG A 56 -2.33 18.67 9.78
N VAL A 57 -3.53 19.20 9.95
CA VAL A 57 -4.76 18.71 9.29
C VAL A 57 -5.40 19.87 8.54
N ILE A 58 -5.60 19.70 7.24
CA ILE A 58 -6.24 20.66 6.36
C ILE A 58 -7.58 20.08 5.93
N GLN A 59 -8.65 20.78 6.25
CA GLN A 59 -10.00 20.44 5.81
C GLN A 59 -10.60 21.61 5.03
N PHE A 60 -11.21 21.31 3.89
CA PHE A 60 -11.77 22.33 3.01
C PHE A 60 -13.02 21.85 2.30
N ARG A 61 -13.80 22.79 1.79
CA ARG A 61 -14.99 22.55 1.00
C ARG A 61 -14.63 22.37 -0.47
N VAL A 62 -15.23 21.37 -1.13
CA VAL A 62 -15.06 21.05 -2.55
C VAL A 62 -16.41 21.26 -3.26
N PRO A 63 -16.76 22.51 -3.69
CA PRO A 63 -17.96 22.78 -4.48
C PRO A 63 -17.70 22.49 -5.96
N TRP A 64 -18.63 21.86 -6.63
CA TRP A 64 -18.54 21.55 -8.06
C TRP A 64 -19.91 21.51 -8.70
N VAL A 65 -19.98 21.57 -10.03
CA VAL A 65 -21.23 21.55 -10.80
C VAL A 65 -21.30 20.23 -11.55
N ASP A 66 -22.41 19.51 -11.40
CA ASP A 66 -22.66 18.25 -12.11
C ASP A 66 -23.12 18.46 -13.55
N ASP A 67 -23.29 17.38 -14.29
CA ASP A 67 -23.70 17.42 -15.72
C ASP A 67 -25.13 17.96 -15.91
N LYS A 68 -25.93 18.07 -14.85
CA LYS A 68 -27.25 18.68 -14.87
C LYS A 68 -27.23 20.18 -14.59
N GLY A 69 -26.04 20.73 -14.24
CA GLY A 69 -25.90 22.13 -13.86
C GLY A 69 -26.21 22.39 -12.37
N GLU A 70 -26.36 21.35 -11.56
CA GLU A 70 -26.64 21.47 -10.12
C GLU A 70 -25.33 21.58 -9.31
N ILE A 71 -25.38 22.41 -8.26
CA ILE A 71 -24.24 22.59 -7.37
C ILE A 71 -24.17 21.45 -6.36
N GLN A 72 -23.04 20.78 -6.33
CA GLN A 72 -22.70 19.73 -5.38
C GLN A 72 -21.60 20.21 -4.43
N VAL A 73 -21.56 19.66 -3.21
CA VAL A 73 -20.56 20.04 -2.21
C VAL A 73 -20.05 18.81 -1.50
N ASN A 74 -18.75 18.59 -1.57
CA ASN A 74 -18.03 17.55 -0.86
C ASN A 74 -17.02 18.16 0.14
N ARG A 75 -16.46 17.33 1.01
CA ARG A 75 -15.35 17.69 1.90
C ARG A 75 -14.05 17.19 1.31
N GLY A 76 -13.03 18.03 1.37
CA GLY A 76 -11.66 17.66 1.08
C GLY A 76 -10.81 17.68 2.34
N PHE A 77 -9.83 16.76 2.40
CA PHE A 77 -8.92 16.62 3.53
C PHE A 77 -7.49 16.38 3.04
N ARG A 78 -6.52 16.90 3.81
CA ARG A 78 -5.13 16.46 3.78
C ARG A 78 -4.61 16.38 5.20
N VAL A 79 -4.07 15.24 5.59
CA VAL A 79 -3.37 15.01 6.84
C VAL A 79 -1.88 14.96 6.52
N GLU A 80 -1.17 15.99 6.93
CA GLU A 80 0.28 16.09 6.90
C GLU A 80 0.77 15.55 8.24
N PHE A 81 1.11 14.24 8.25
CA PHE A 81 1.22 13.53 9.52
C PHE A 81 2.60 13.70 10.17
N ASN A 82 3.68 13.43 9.44
CA ASN A 82 5.05 13.55 9.93
C ASN A 82 6.02 13.82 8.78
N SER A 83 6.87 14.83 8.94
CA SER A 83 7.85 15.25 7.94
C SER A 83 9.31 15.03 8.34
N ALA A 84 9.57 14.34 9.45
CA ALA A 84 10.93 14.20 9.99
C ALA A 84 11.94 13.58 9.02
N ILE A 85 11.51 12.71 8.11
CA ILE A 85 12.40 12.04 7.14
C ILE A 85 12.23 12.52 5.69
N GLY A 86 11.39 13.50 5.43
CA GLY A 86 11.17 14.08 4.10
C GLY A 86 9.78 14.68 3.92
N PRO A 87 9.47 15.20 2.72
CA PRO A 87 8.16 15.77 2.41
C PRO A 87 7.03 14.78 2.72
N TYR A 88 5.88 15.29 3.17
CA TYR A 88 4.72 14.42 3.38
C TYR A 88 4.39 13.67 2.10
N LYS A 89 4.15 12.37 2.21
CA LYS A 89 3.90 11.51 1.06
C LYS A 89 2.80 10.52 1.36
N GLY A 90 1.80 10.47 0.48
CA GLY A 90 0.74 9.48 0.56
C GLY A 90 -0.44 9.79 -0.33
N GLY A 91 -1.29 8.80 -0.56
CA GLY A 91 -2.38 8.85 -1.54
C GLY A 91 -3.54 9.76 -1.18
N LEU A 92 -4.31 10.12 -2.19
CA LEU A 92 -5.62 10.75 -2.09
C LEU A 92 -6.69 9.70 -2.38
N ARG A 93 -7.68 9.58 -1.50
CA ARG A 93 -8.80 8.63 -1.62
C ARG A 93 -10.10 9.37 -1.92
N PHE A 94 -10.81 8.99 -2.97
CA PHE A 94 -12.16 9.45 -3.24
C PHE A 94 -13.15 8.31 -3.01
N ASN A 95 -13.89 8.41 -1.90
CA ASN A 95 -14.87 7.39 -1.51
C ASN A 95 -15.85 8.00 -0.50
N PRO A 96 -17.15 7.66 -0.55
CA PRO A 96 -18.16 8.17 0.40
C PRO A 96 -17.85 7.92 1.88
N THR A 97 -17.01 6.91 2.18
CA THR A 97 -16.64 6.56 3.56
C THR A 97 -15.48 7.40 4.10
N VAL A 98 -14.90 8.30 3.29
CA VAL A 98 -13.77 9.14 3.73
C VAL A 98 -14.20 10.13 4.79
N TYR A 99 -13.53 10.08 5.94
CA TYR A 99 -13.61 11.05 7.03
C TYR A 99 -12.24 11.19 7.68
N LEU A 100 -12.08 12.19 8.56
CA LEU A 100 -10.79 12.54 9.13
C LEU A 100 -10.12 11.37 9.87
N GLY A 101 -10.85 10.61 10.69
CA GLY A 101 -10.28 9.49 11.44
C GLY A 101 -9.69 8.39 10.57
N MET A 102 -10.36 8.04 9.46
CA MET A 102 -9.81 7.12 8.46
C MET A 102 -8.51 7.66 7.84
N LEU A 103 -8.45 8.96 7.54
CA LEU A 103 -7.26 9.55 6.95
C LEU A 103 -6.11 9.70 7.95
N LYS A 104 -6.41 9.94 9.24
CA LYS A 104 -5.41 9.87 10.32
C LYS A 104 -4.84 8.44 10.43
N PHE A 105 -5.69 7.42 10.44
CA PHE A 105 -5.27 6.02 10.40
C PHE A 105 -4.28 5.76 9.25
N LEU A 106 -4.72 6.03 8.02
CA LEU A 106 -3.93 5.77 6.83
C LEU A 106 -2.65 6.63 6.76
N GLY A 107 -2.68 7.86 7.29
CA GLY A 107 -1.52 8.75 7.36
C GLY A 107 -0.49 8.29 8.38
N PHE A 108 -0.93 7.80 9.52
CA PHE A 108 -0.08 7.22 10.56
C PHE A 108 0.67 5.98 10.05
N GLU A 109 -0.05 5.02 9.46
CA GLU A 109 0.56 3.84 8.83
C GLU A 109 1.55 4.20 7.72
N GLN A 110 1.27 5.28 6.99
CA GLN A 110 2.11 5.74 5.90
C GLN A 110 3.49 6.23 6.36
N ILE A 111 3.61 6.75 7.60
CA ILE A 111 4.90 7.17 8.17
C ILE A 111 5.90 5.99 8.13
N PHE A 112 5.50 4.86 8.71
CA PHE A 112 6.36 3.68 8.87
C PHE A 112 6.63 3.00 7.55
N LYS A 113 5.60 2.88 6.70
CA LYS A 113 5.74 2.33 5.36
C LYS A 113 6.75 3.10 4.51
N ASN A 114 6.69 4.43 4.53
CA ASN A 114 7.63 5.27 3.79
C ASN A 114 9.04 5.18 4.37
N ALA A 115 9.16 5.13 5.69
CA ALA A 115 10.45 5.00 6.38
C ALA A 115 11.23 3.74 5.94
N LEU A 116 10.55 2.62 5.75
CA LEU A 116 11.16 1.37 5.30
C LEU A 116 11.77 1.47 3.91
N THR A 117 11.27 2.32 3.01
CA THR A 117 11.82 2.45 1.65
C THR A 117 13.21 3.07 1.59
N THR A 118 13.71 3.60 2.70
CA THR A 118 14.94 4.41 2.80
C THR A 118 14.93 5.74 2.03
N LEU A 119 13.94 5.97 1.19
CA LEU A 119 13.78 7.22 0.44
C LEU A 119 13.31 8.37 1.36
N PRO A 120 13.68 9.62 1.06
CA PRO A 120 13.32 10.78 1.88
C PRO A 120 11.85 11.16 1.70
N MET A 121 10.97 10.45 2.37
CA MET A 121 9.52 10.64 2.32
C MET A 121 8.91 10.53 3.71
N GLY A 122 8.27 11.58 4.16
CA GLY A 122 7.45 11.59 5.36
C GLY A 122 6.09 10.88 5.16
N GLY A 123 5.20 11.00 6.14
CA GLY A 123 3.86 10.41 6.10
C GLY A 123 2.77 11.44 5.87
N GLY A 124 1.85 11.16 4.97
CA GLY A 124 0.65 11.98 4.76
C GLY A 124 -0.45 11.20 4.07
N LYS A 125 -1.68 11.67 4.21
CA LYS A 125 -2.86 11.08 3.55
C LYS A 125 -3.92 12.13 3.30
N GLY A 126 -4.70 11.95 2.24
CA GLY A 126 -5.80 12.87 1.97
C GLY A 126 -6.94 12.21 1.22
N GLY A 127 -7.94 13.02 0.88
CA GLY A 127 -9.07 12.52 0.10
C GLY A 127 -10.33 13.36 0.24
N SER A 128 -11.41 12.81 -0.27
CA SER A 128 -12.74 13.42 -0.27
C SER A 128 -13.81 12.35 -0.08
N ASP A 129 -14.93 12.72 0.52
CA ASP A 129 -16.16 11.92 0.58
C ASP A 129 -16.92 11.84 -0.76
N PHE A 130 -16.30 12.28 -1.84
CA PHE A 130 -16.81 12.16 -3.20
C PHE A 130 -16.81 10.71 -3.69
N ASP A 131 -17.95 10.28 -4.29
CA ASP A 131 -18.04 8.97 -4.96
C ASP A 131 -17.82 9.11 -6.46
N PRO A 132 -16.71 8.61 -7.02
CA PRO A 132 -16.45 8.68 -8.45
C PRO A 132 -17.27 7.67 -9.28
N LYS A 133 -17.94 6.71 -8.64
CA LYS A 133 -18.70 5.68 -9.38
C LYS A 133 -19.88 6.29 -10.12
N GLY A 134 -20.02 5.96 -11.40
CA GLY A 134 -21.10 6.44 -12.25
C GLY A 134 -21.03 7.92 -12.63
N LYS A 135 -19.95 8.61 -12.25
CA LYS A 135 -19.71 10.00 -12.65
C LYS A 135 -19.06 10.11 -14.02
N SER A 136 -19.43 11.14 -14.77
CA SER A 136 -18.80 11.44 -16.06
C SER A 136 -17.37 11.93 -15.88
N ASN A 137 -16.57 11.88 -16.96
CA ASN A 137 -15.24 12.46 -16.95
C ASN A 137 -15.26 13.97 -16.66
N ASN A 138 -16.30 14.66 -17.10
CA ASN A 138 -16.46 16.10 -16.87
C ASN A 138 -16.73 16.39 -15.39
N GLU A 139 -17.65 15.66 -14.75
CA GLU A 139 -17.92 15.77 -13.32
C GLU A 139 -16.66 15.50 -12.48
N ILE A 140 -15.94 14.41 -12.79
CA ILE A 140 -14.70 14.08 -12.10
C ILE A 140 -13.61 15.15 -12.28
N MET A 141 -13.52 15.73 -13.48
CA MET A 141 -12.60 16.84 -13.73
C MET A 141 -12.97 18.07 -12.88
N HIS A 142 -14.25 18.43 -12.78
CA HIS A 142 -14.71 19.54 -11.95
C HIS A 142 -14.36 19.33 -10.46
N VAL A 143 -14.59 18.12 -9.94
CA VAL A 143 -14.22 17.78 -8.56
C VAL A 143 -12.71 17.89 -8.35
N CYS A 144 -11.90 17.30 -9.23
CA CYS A 144 -10.44 17.35 -9.14
C CYS A 144 -9.91 18.79 -9.20
N GLN A 145 -10.47 19.63 -10.05
CA GLN A 145 -10.08 21.04 -10.15
C GLN A 145 -10.47 21.82 -8.90
N SER A 146 -11.68 21.63 -8.39
CA SER A 146 -12.14 22.26 -7.15
C SER A 146 -11.30 21.84 -5.95
N PHE A 147 -11.07 20.53 -5.81
CA PHE A 147 -10.22 19.96 -4.75
C PHE A 147 -8.80 20.53 -4.79
N MET A 148 -8.18 20.57 -5.96
CA MET A 148 -6.83 21.08 -6.13
C MET A 148 -6.73 22.59 -5.93
N THR A 149 -7.79 23.35 -6.21
CA THR A 149 -7.83 24.81 -5.99
C THR A 149 -7.53 25.18 -4.53
N GLU A 150 -8.03 24.38 -3.58
CA GLU A 150 -7.73 24.57 -2.17
C GLU A 150 -6.40 23.90 -1.79
N LEU A 151 -6.18 22.66 -2.20
CA LEU A 151 -5.00 21.88 -1.81
C LEU A 151 -3.69 22.47 -2.33
N ALA A 152 -3.68 23.11 -3.50
CA ALA A 152 -2.47 23.69 -4.13
C ALA A 152 -1.70 24.68 -3.25
N ARG A 153 -2.33 25.24 -2.23
CA ARG A 153 -1.71 26.18 -1.28
C ARG A 153 -0.78 25.50 -0.28
N HIS A 154 -0.92 24.19 -0.11
CA HIS A 154 -0.33 23.41 0.96
C HIS A 154 0.69 22.38 0.46
N ILE A 155 0.66 22.04 -0.83
CA ILE A 155 1.49 20.99 -1.43
C ILE A 155 2.56 21.55 -2.35
N GLY A 156 3.58 20.74 -2.60
CA GLY A 156 4.69 21.06 -3.48
C GLY A 156 5.71 19.93 -3.50
N PRO A 157 6.68 19.95 -4.44
CA PRO A 157 7.64 18.85 -4.60
C PRO A 157 8.51 18.61 -3.36
N ASP A 158 8.77 19.66 -2.57
CA ASP A 158 9.63 19.61 -1.39
C ASP A 158 8.85 19.75 -0.06
N THR A 159 7.52 19.83 -0.12
CA THR A 159 6.65 20.01 1.06
C THR A 159 5.74 18.82 1.27
N ASP A 160 4.88 18.54 0.28
CA ASP A 160 3.89 17.48 0.33
C ASP A 160 3.60 17.00 -1.09
N VAL A 161 3.77 15.70 -1.33
CA VAL A 161 3.61 15.08 -2.65
C VAL A 161 2.52 14.00 -2.60
N PRO A 162 1.25 14.36 -2.86
CA PRO A 162 0.17 13.40 -2.92
C PRO A 162 0.30 12.42 -4.08
N ALA A 163 -0.40 11.28 -3.98
CA ALA A 163 -0.45 10.23 -4.99
C ALA A 163 -1.89 9.73 -5.18
N GLY A 164 -2.08 8.78 -6.09
CA GLY A 164 -3.34 8.05 -6.22
C GLY A 164 -3.56 7.04 -5.08
N ASP A 165 -4.84 6.74 -4.83
CA ASP A 165 -5.35 5.70 -3.94
C ASP A 165 -6.74 5.28 -4.43
N LEU A 166 -7.55 4.61 -3.62
CA LEU A 166 -8.91 4.19 -3.97
C LEU A 166 -9.73 5.37 -4.54
N GLY A 167 -10.27 5.20 -5.73
CA GLY A 167 -11.06 6.23 -6.43
C GLY A 167 -10.24 7.36 -7.07
N VAL A 168 -8.91 7.32 -6.98
CA VAL A 168 -8.00 8.30 -7.59
C VAL A 168 -6.91 7.57 -8.38
N GLY A 169 -7.06 7.54 -9.68
CA GLY A 169 -6.11 6.94 -10.61
C GLY A 169 -5.37 7.98 -11.44
N GLY A 170 -4.73 7.53 -12.52
CA GLY A 170 -3.96 8.41 -13.42
C GLY A 170 -4.79 9.53 -14.07
N ARG A 171 -6.09 9.30 -14.29
CA ARG A 171 -7.03 10.33 -14.81
C ARG A 171 -7.19 11.47 -13.80
N GLU A 172 -7.51 11.15 -12.57
CA GLU A 172 -7.72 12.11 -11.48
C GLU A 172 -6.42 12.86 -11.17
N ILE A 173 -5.30 12.15 -11.11
CA ILE A 173 -3.95 12.76 -10.96
C ILE A 173 -3.67 13.72 -12.10
N GLY A 174 -4.01 13.37 -13.34
CA GLY A 174 -3.86 14.26 -14.50
C GLY A 174 -4.65 15.55 -14.38
N TYR A 175 -5.94 15.45 -13.99
CA TYR A 175 -6.79 16.64 -13.80
C TYR A 175 -6.29 17.52 -12.66
N MET A 176 -5.86 16.93 -11.53
CA MET A 176 -5.29 17.66 -10.41
C MET A 176 -3.95 18.31 -10.75
N PHE A 177 -3.07 17.63 -11.48
CA PHE A 177 -1.79 18.19 -11.92
C PHE A 177 -1.99 19.38 -12.88
N GLY A 178 -2.93 19.26 -13.84
CA GLY A 178 -3.28 20.35 -14.74
C GLY A 178 -3.78 21.60 -14.01
N GLN A 179 -4.59 21.41 -12.98
CA GLN A 179 -5.11 22.52 -12.15
C GLN A 179 -3.98 23.14 -11.27
N TYR A 180 -3.16 22.30 -10.64
CA TYR A 180 -2.00 22.77 -9.86
C TYR A 180 -1.08 23.63 -10.71
N LYS A 181 -0.68 23.10 -11.89
CA LYS A 181 0.17 23.83 -12.85
C LYS A 181 -0.43 25.18 -13.24
N ARG A 182 -1.74 25.25 -13.44
CA ARG A 182 -2.43 26.50 -13.79
C ARG A 182 -2.43 27.51 -12.66
N ILE A 183 -2.64 27.06 -11.40
CA ILE A 183 -2.67 27.96 -10.22
C ILE A 183 -1.28 28.46 -9.89
N ARG A 184 -0.30 27.56 -9.87
CA ARG A 184 1.09 27.88 -9.46
C ARG A 184 1.91 28.52 -10.56
N ASN A 185 1.48 28.40 -11.82
CA ASN A 185 2.23 28.80 -13.01
C ASN A 185 3.63 28.17 -13.07
N GLU A 186 3.72 26.90 -12.66
CA GLU A 186 4.96 26.12 -12.63
C GLU A 186 4.73 24.67 -13.06
N TRP A 187 5.76 24.06 -13.62
CA TRP A 187 5.81 22.62 -13.85
C TRP A 187 6.79 22.03 -12.84
N SER A 188 6.29 21.23 -11.89
CA SER A 188 7.09 20.70 -10.79
C SER A 188 6.82 19.21 -10.56
N GLY A 189 7.60 18.59 -9.68
CA GLY A 189 7.47 17.20 -9.26
C GLY A 189 6.35 16.94 -8.26
N VAL A 190 5.39 17.85 -8.12
CA VAL A 190 4.20 17.64 -7.29
C VAL A 190 3.34 16.52 -7.85
N LEU A 191 2.71 15.72 -6.99
CA LEU A 191 1.94 14.52 -7.33
C LEU A 191 2.78 13.40 -7.94
N THR A 192 2.46 12.16 -7.58
CA THR A 192 2.99 10.96 -8.23
C THR A 192 1.86 10.09 -8.78
N GLY A 193 2.21 9.18 -9.71
CA GLY A 193 1.23 8.46 -10.53
C GLY A 193 0.77 9.26 -11.75
N LYS A 194 1.59 10.22 -12.17
CA LYS A 194 1.36 10.99 -13.39
C LYS A 194 1.47 10.12 -14.63
N GLY A 195 0.86 10.55 -15.72
CA GLY A 195 1.06 9.94 -17.02
C GLY A 195 2.51 10.13 -17.52
N LEU A 196 3.00 9.20 -18.32
CA LEU A 196 4.36 9.22 -18.87
C LEU A 196 4.66 10.48 -19.68
N THR A 197 3.65 11.09 -20.28
CA THR A 197 3.79 12.31 -21.09
C THR A 197 4.03 13.58 -20.27
N PHE A 198 3.86 13.51 -18.95
CA PHE A 198 4.00 14.68 -18.07
C PHE A 198 4.64 14.34 -16.71
N GLY A 199 5.69 13.53 -16.74
CA GLY A 199 6.58 13.29 -15.60
C GLY A 199 6.28 12.05 -14.78
N GLY A 200 5.48 11.12 -15.30
CA GLY A 200 5.26 9.79 -14.70
C GLY A 200 6.47 8.87 -14.88
N SER A 201 6.55 7.84 -14.06
CA SER A 201 7.59 6.81 -14.10
C SER A 201 7.09 5.53 -14.77
N LEU A 202 7.95 4.89 -15.54
CA LEU A 202 7.80 3.49 -15.96
C LEU A 202 7.82 2.57 -14.73
N ALA A 203 7.41 1.34 -14.89
CA ALA A 203 7.29 0.32 -13.86
C ALA A 203 6.36 0.66 -12.67
N ARG A 204 5.67 1.83 -12.68
CA ARG A 204 4.78 2.23 -11.58
C ARG A 204 3.55 1.33 -11.45
N THR A 205 3.05 0.84 -12.58
CA THR A 205 1.89 -0.06 -12.62
C THR A 205 2.22 -1.42 -12.03
N GLU A 206 3.39 -1.93 -12.33
CA GLU A 206 3.92 -3.23 -11.93
C GLU A 206 4.41 -3.23 -10.47
N ALA A 207 4.83 -2.09 -9.99
CA ALA A 207 5.68 -1.92 -8.82
C ALA A 207 5.21 -2.61 -7.53
N THR A 208 3.91 -2.64 -7.24
CA THR A 208 3.42 -3.26 -6.02
C THR A 208 3.51 -4.79 -6.10
N GLY A 209 3.10 -5.37 -7.24
CA GLY A 209 3.19 -6.80 -7.47
C GLY A 209 4.64 -7.28 -7.57
N TYR A 210 5.46 -6.57 -8.33
CA TYR A 210 6.89 -6.88 -8.47
C TYR A 210 7.61 -6.76 -7.13
N GLY A 211 7.38 -5.67 -6.41
CA GLY A 211 7.99 -5.44 -5.10
C GLY A 211 7.66 -6.52 -4.09
N LEU A 212 6.40 -6.96 -4.03
CA LEU A 212 5.99 -8.09 -3.20
C LEU A 212 6.85 -9.34 -3.49
N VAL A 213 6.99 -9.67 -4.77
CA VAL A 213 7.73 -10.88 -5.17
C VAL A 213 9.22 -10.71 -4.90
N TYR A 214 9.82 -9.53 -5.13
CA TYR A 214 11.22 -9.26 -4.77
C TYR A 214 11.48 -9.38 -3.26
N PHE A 215 10.55 -8.94 -2.42
CA PHE A 215 10.65 -9.09 -0.97
C PHE A 215 10.66 -10.57 -0.57
N VAL A 216 9.74 -11.36 -1.11
CA VAL A 216 9.65 -12.82 -0.86
C VAL A 216 10.87 -13.55 -1.41
N ASP A 217 11.35 -13.17 -2.60
CA ASP A 217 12.52 -13.75 -3.24
C ASP A 217 13.79 -13.55 -2.40
N GLU A 218 13.96 -12.36 -1.81
CA GLU A 218 15.10 -12.10 -0.94
C GLU A 218 15.05 -12.95 0.33
N TYR A 219 13.85 -13.11 0.93
CA TYR A 219 13.68 -14.05 2.04
C TYR A 219 14.09 -15.48 1.64
N LEU A 220 13.60 -15.97 0.50
CA LEU A 220 13.93 -17.32 0.02
C LEU A 220 15.45 -17.47 -0.17
N LYS A 221 16.10 -16.51 -0.83
CA LYS A 221 17.56 -16.51 -1.04
C LYS A 221 18.34 -16.54 0.26
N CYS A 222 17.94 -15.75 1.26
CA CYS A 222 18.58 -15.76 2.59
C CYS A 222 18.42 -17.10 3.32
N HIS A 223 17.43 -17.92 2.93
CA HIS A 223 17.21 -19.25 3.49
C HIS A 223 17.68 -20.38 2.56
N GLY A 224 18.49 -20.06 1.53
CA GLY A 224 19.03 -21.04 0.58
C GLY A 224 18.00 -21.64 -0.37
N ASP A 225 16.92 -20.94 -0.64
CA ASP A 225 15.80 -21.33 -1.48
C ASP A 225 15.55 -20.31 -2.61
N SER A 226 14.58 -20.55 -3.48
CA SER A 226 14.19 -19.65 -4.59
C SER A 226 12.75 -19.90 -5.00
N PHE A 227 12.22 -19.05 -5.91
CA PHE A 227 10.93 -19.30 -6.55
C PHE A 227 10.93 -20.47 -7.52
N GLU A 228 12.11 -20.93 -8.00
CA GLU A 228 12.20 -22.00 -8.97
C GLU A 228 11.47 -23.26 -8.49
N GLY A 229 10.46 -23.70 -9.28
CA GLY A 229 9.65 -24.88 -8.98
C GLY A 229 8.63 -24.72 -7.86
N LYS A 230 8.49 -23.55 -7.23
CA LYS A 230 7.49 -23.30 -6.18
C LYS A 230 6.08 -23.17 -6.76
N ASN A 231 5.13 -23.73 -6.07
CA ASN A 231 3.70 -23.52 -6.31
C ASN A 231 3.21 -22.31 -5.51
N VAL A 232 2.60 -21.35 -6.19
CA VAL A 232 2.10 -20.11 -5.61
C VAL A 232 0.59 -20.03 -5.79
N VAL A 233 -0.11 -19.50 -4.80
CA VAL A 233 -1.54 -19.17 -4.87
C VAL A 233 -1.71 -17.68 -4.61
N VAL A 234 -2.51 -17.00 -5.44
CA VAL A 234 -2.75 -15.58 -5.38
C VAL A 234 -4.23 -15.29 -5.17
N HIS A 235 -4.58 -14.55 -4.13
CA HIS A 235 -5.97 -14.09 -3.95
C HIS A 235 -6.11 -12.69 -4.55
N GLY A 236 -6.87 -12.62 -5.63
CA GLY A 236 -7.08 -11.40 -6.41
C GLY A 236 -6.79 -11.60 -7.90
N SER A 237 -7.32 -10.71 -8.73
CA SER A 237 -7.09 -10.61 -10.18
C SER A 237 -7.01 -9.15 -10.64
N GLY A 238 -6.65 -8.26 -9.72
CA GLY A 238 -6.41 -6.85 -9.98
C GLY A 238 -4.93 -6.58 -10.29
N ASN A 239 -4.58 -5.30 -10.37
CA ASN A 239 -3.24 -4.85 -10.72
C ASN A 239 -2.11 -5.55 -9.94
N VAL A 240 -2.22 -5.57 -8.61
CA VAL A 240 -1.18 -6.17 -7.75
C VAL A 240 -1.03 -7.66 -8.03
N ALA A 241 -2.15 -8.39 -8.15
CA ALA A 241 -2.16 -9.83 -8.40
C ALA A 241 -1.54 -10.18 -9.75
N ILE A 242 -1.92 -9.49 -10.82
CA ILE A 242 -1.43 -9.74 -12.18
C ILE A 242 0.09 -9.61 -12.25
N TYR A 243 0.63 -8.53 -11.72
CA TYR A 243 2.07 -8.29 -11.77
C TYR A 243 2.85 -9.13 -10.75
N ALA A 244 2.26 -9.55 -9.64
CA ALA A 244 2.85 -10.58 -8.78
C ALA A 244 2.96 -11.92 -9.53
N ILE A 245 1.89 -12.36 -10.22
CA ILE A 245 1.88 -13.58 -11.03
C ILE A 245 2.94 -13.52 -12.14
N GLN A 246 3.02 -12.39 -12.85
CA GLN A 246 4.03 -12.18 -13.87
C GLN A 246 5.45 -12.32 -13.32
N LYS A 247 5.76 -11.66 -12.18
CA LYS A 247 7.10 -11.69 -11.60
C LYS A 247 7.43 -13.07 -11.03
N VAL A 248 6.47 -13.77 -10.41
CA VAL A 248 6.62 -15.17 -9.97
C VAL A 248 7.03 -16.06 -11.14
N ALA A 249 6.35 -15.94 -12.29
CA ALA A 249 6.70 -16.71 -13.48
C ALA A 249 8.09 -16.36 -14.01
N GLN A 250 8.50 -15.08 -13.99
CA GLN A 250 9.85 -14.65 -14.39
C GLN A 250 10.95 -15.25 -13.51
N LEU A 251 10.64 -15.55 -12.23
CA LEU A 251 11.58 -16.15 -11.28
C LEU A 251 11.49 -17.68 -11.21
N GLY A 252 10.77 -18.33 -12.14
CA GLY A 252 10.67 -19.78 -12.24
C GLY A 252 9.61 -20.41 -11.34
N GLY A 253 8.80 -19.63 -10.63
CA GLY A 253 7.66 -20.10 -9.84
C GLY A 253 6.42 -20.32 -10.71
N LYS A 254 5.48 -21.08 -10.18
CA LYS A 254 4.21 -21.40 -10.85
C LYS A 254 3.03 -20.94 -10.00
N THR A 255 2.26 -19.96 -10.47
CA THR A 255 1.00 -19.61 -9.84
C THR A 255 -0.09 -20.58 -10.28
N LEU A 256 -0.58 -21.41 -9.37
CA LEU A 256 -1.59 -22.43 -9.67
C LEU A 256 -3.01 -21.86 -9.73
N ALA A 257 -3.30 -20.82 -8.95
CA ALA A 257 -4.64 -20.27 -8.88
C ALA A 257 -4.66 -18.78 -8.56
N CYS A 258 -5.71 -18.11 -9.05
CA CYS A 258 -6.05 -16.74 -8.68
C CYS A 258 -7.57 -16.59 -8.57
N SER A 259 -8.03 -15.46 -7.95
CA SER A 259 -9.45 -15.28 -7.64
C SER A 259 -9.96 -13.87 -7.89
N ASP A 260 -11.27 -13.76 -7.99
CA ASP A 260 -11.99 -12.46 -7.92
C ASP A 260 -13.20 -12.59 -6.95
N THR A 261 -14.07 -11.59 -6.94
CA THR A 261 -15.25 -11.58 -6.06
C THR A 261 -16.36 -12.55 -6.47
N LYS A 262 -16.24 -13.25 -7.60
CA LYS A 262 -17.25 -14.16 -8.16
C LYS A 262 -16.79 -15.62 -8.19
N GLY A 263 -15.51 -15.87 -7.88
CA GLY A 263 -14.94 -17.21 -7.91
C GLY A 263 -13.42 -17.21 -8.07
N TRP A 264 -12.88 -18.33 -8.48
CA TRP A 264 -11.45 -18.53 -8.66
C TRP A 264 -11.15 -19.47 -9.84
N VAL A 265 -9.94 -19.36 -10.36
CA VAL A 265 -9.44 -20.21 -11.45
C VAL A 265 -8.27 -21.02 -10.93
N TYR A 266 -8.24 -22.29 -11.31
CA TYR A 266 -7.10 -23.19 -11.17
C TYR A 266 -6.54 -23.55 -12.54
N ASP A 267 -5.22 -23.43 -12.71
CA ASP A 267 -4.50 -23.87 -13.92
C ASP A 267 -3.24 -24.65 -13.50
N ALA A 268 -3.25 -25.96 -13.70
CA ALA A 268 -2.12 -26.82 -13.34
C ALA A 268 -0.85 -26.51 -14.13
N GLU A 269 -0.98 -25.90 -15.31
CA GLU A 269 0.16 -25.44 -16.13
C GLU A 269 0.73 -24.10 -15.64
N GLY A 270 0.01 -23.41 -14.76
CA GLY A 270 0.30 -22.09 -14.25
C GLY A 270 -0.54 -21.00 -14.91
N ILE A 271 -0.99 -20.07 -14.09
CA ILE A 271 -1.83 -18.94 -14.51
C ILE A 271 -1.07 -18.06 -15.52
N ASP A 272 -1.67 -17.87 -16.69
CA ASP A 272 -1.20 -16.98 -17.73
C ASP A 272 -1.61 -15.53 -17.41
N TYR A 273 -0.62 -14.72 -17.02
CA TYR A 273 -0.87 -13.32 -16.65
C TYR A 273 -1.35 -12.45 -17.82
N THR A 274 -1.03 -12.80 -19.07
CA THR A 274 -1.47 -12.02 -20.23
C THR A 274 -2.97 -12.14 -20.44
N VAL A 275 -3.53 -13.30 -20.20
CA VAL A 275 -4.98 -13.52 -20.22
C VAL A 275 -5.67 -12.75 -19.09
N LEU A 276 -5.06 -12.74 -17.90
CA LEU A 276 -5.58 -11.94 -16.77
C LEU A 276 -5.56 -10.44 -17.07
N GLU A 277 -4.49 -9.95 -17.66
CA GLU A 277 -4.34 -8.54 -18.04
C GLU A 277 -5.39 -8.12 -19.07
N ASP A 278 -5.67 -8.96 -20.05
CA ASP A 278 -6.74 -8.73 -21.02
C ASP A 278 -8.12 -8.65 -20.36
N ILE A 279 -8.41 -9.58 -19.44
CA ILE A 279 -9.66 -9.58 -18.67
C ILE A 279 -9.75 -8.31 -17.81
N TYR A 280 -8.68 -7.92 -17.13
CA TYR A 280 -8.61 -6.73 -16.31
C TYR A 280 -8.84 -5.45 -17.11
N ASN A 281 -8.22 -5.34 -18.28
CA ASN A 281 -8.38 -4.19 -19.18
C ASN A 281 -9.81 -4.10 -19.74
N LYS A 282 -10.44 -5.22 -20.08
CA LYS A 282 -11.85 -5.27 -20.46
C LYS A 282 -12.77 -4.79 -19.33
N LYS A 283 -12.53 -5.24 -18.08
CA LYS A 283 -13.27 -4.74 -16.90
C LYS A 283 -13.16 -3.22 -16.72
N ARG A 284 -11.97 -2.65 -16.94
CA ARG A 284 -11.72 -1.22 -16.75
C ARG A 284 -12.32 -0.34 -17.85
N SER A 285 -12.44 -0.84 -19.06
CA SER A 285 -13.02 -0.10 -20.18
C SER A 285 -14.50 0.22 -19.98
N GLY A 286 -15.17 -0.45 -19.03
CA GLY A 286 -16.58 -0.19 -18.68
C GLY A 286 -17.58 -0.63 -19.74
N HIS A 287 -17.13 -1.26 -20.83
CA HIS A 287 -17.97 -1.62 -21.97
C HIS A 287 -18.73 -2.93 -21.77
N ASP A 288 -18.40 -3.69 -20.69
CA ASP A 288 -19.00 -5.00 -20.47
C ASP A 288 -19.18 -5.30 -18.97
N ALA A 289 -20.42 -5.17 -18.49
CA ALA A 289 -20.78 -5.47 -17.10
C ALA A 289 -20.65 -6.98 -16.74
N GLY A 290 -20.48 -7.85 -17.74
CA GLY A 290 -20.35 -9.30 -17.60
C GLY A 290 -18.94 -9.81 -17.39
N VAL A 291 -17.91 -9.00 -17.60
CA VAL A 291 -16.52 -9.45 -17.54
C VAL A 291 -16.18 -9.99 -16.14
N SER A 292 -15.79 -11.24 -16.08
CA SER A 292 -15.35 -11.93 -14.87
C SER A 292 -14.17 -12.85 -15.16
N LEU A 293 -13.55 -13.37 -14.10
CA LEU A 293 -12.46 -14.34 -14.21
C LEU A 293 -12.88 -15.63 -14.92
N ALA A 294 -14.19 -15.91 -15.01
CA ALA A 294 -14.73 -17.05 -15.78
C ALA A 294 -14.30 -17.05 -17.26
N LEU A 295 -14.00 -15.88 -17.84
CA LEU A 295 -13.50 -15.79 -19.22
C LEU A 295 -12.10 -16.40 -19.40
N TYR A 296 -11.38 -16.66 -18.32
CA TYR A 296 -10.04 -17.22 -18.38
C TYR A 296 -10.03 -18.61 -19.06
N VAL A 297 -11.01 -19.46 -18.77
CA VAL A 297 -11.09 -20.81 -19.32
C VAL A 297 -11.44 -20.83 -20.80
N GLU A 298 -11.93 -19.74 -21.38
CA GLU A 298 -12.11 -19.63 -22.84
C GLU A 298 -10.77 -19.56 -23.59
N ALA A 299 -9.78 -18.87 -22.98
CA ALA A 299 -8.44 -18.78 -23.52
C ALA A 299 -7.53 -19.95 -23.09
N ARG A 300 -7.85 -20.57 -21.95
CA ARG A 300 -7.09 -21.68 -21.33
C ARG A 300 -8.04 -22.85 -21.03
N PRO A 301 -8.38 -23.70 -22.03
CA PRO A 301 -9.41 -24.75 -21.89
C PRO A 301 -9.06 -25.86 -20.89
N ASN A 302 -7.78 -26.01 -20.51
CA ASN A 302 -7.33 -26.97 -19.50
C ASN A 302 -7.44 -26.43 -18.07
N ALA A 303 -7.73 -25.15 -17.91
CA ALA A 303 -7.96 -24.54 -16.60
C ALA A 303 -9.41 -24.79 -16.13
N GLU A 304 -9.60 -24.71 -14.82
CA GLU A 304 -10.90 -24.89 -14.17
C GLU A 304 -11.36 -23.58 -13.54
N TYR A 305 -12.61 -23.18 -13.79
CA TYR A 305 -13.24 -22.04 -13.10
C TYR A 305 -14.25 -22.55 -12.07
N HIS A 306 -14.09 -22.08 -10.85
CA HIS A 306 -14.97 -22.38 -9.72
C HIS A 306 -15.73 -21.12 -9.33
N ALA A 307 -17.06 -21.12 -9.56
CA ALA A 307 -17.90 -19.99 -9.16
C ALA A 307 -18.20 -20.06 -7.66
N GLY A 308 -18.16 -18.92 -6.97
CA GLY A 308 -18.45 -18.83 -5.53
C GLY A 308 -17.57 -17.84 -4.78
N ASP A 309 -17.15 -18.21 -3.58
CA ASP A 309 -16.27 -17.40 -2.76
C ASP A 309 -14.82 -17.49 -3.27
N GLY A 310 -14.27 -16.39 -3.71
CA GLY A 310 -12.88 -16.34 -4.18
C GLY A 310 -11.85 -16.73 -3.11
N ARG A 311 -12.21 -16.76 -1.82
CA ARG A 311 -11.34 -17.23 -0.73
C ARG A 311 -11.12 -18.73 -0.73
N GLU A 312 -11.98 -19.52 -1.40
CA GLU A 312 -11.77 -20.96 -1.55
C GLU A 312 -10.45 -21.30 -2.24
N VAL A 313 -9.83 -20.36 -2.94
CA VAL A 313 -8.46 -20.47 -3.49
C VAL A 313 -7.44 -20.90 -2.43
N TRP A 314 -7.66 -20.59 -1.15
CA TRP A 314 -6.77 -20.95 -0.05
C TRP A 314 -6.79 -22.44 0.34
N GLN A 315 -7.71 -23.22 -0.25
CA GLN A 315 -7.74 -24.67 -0.07
C GLN A 315 -6.73 -25.41 -0.97
N ILE A 316 -6.12 -24.71 -1.93
CA ILE A 316 -5.17 -25.29 -2.87
C ILE A 316 -3.79 -25.42 -2.20
N PRO A 317 -3.16 -26.62 -2.24
CA PRO A 317 -1.80 -26.78 -1.74
C PRO A 317 -0.80 -25.87 -2.47
N CYS A 318 -0.03 -25.13 -1.70
CA CYS A 318 0.99 -24.24 -2.24
C CYS A 318 2.18 -24.07 -1.28
N ASP A 319 3.31 -23.65 -1.80
CA ASP A 319 4.48 -23.27 -1.01
C ASP A 319 4.35 -21.81 -0.50
N ILE A 320 3.78 -20.94 -1.34
CA ILE A 320 3.69 -19.50 -1.12
C ILE A 320 2.26 -19.02 -1.39
N ALA A 321 1.71 -18.22 -0.46
CA ALA A 321 0.40 -17.60 -0.59
C ALA A 321 0.54 -16.06 -0.64
N LEU A 322 -0.06 -15.42 -1.66
CA LEU A 322 0.00 -13.98 -1.88
C LEU A 322 -1.40 -13.36 -1.87
N PRO A 323 -1.88 -12.85 -0.72
CA PRO A 323 -3.14 -12.12 -0.62
C PRO A 323 -3.02 -10.72 -1.24
N CYS A 324 -3.54 -10.56 -2.47
CA CYS A 324 -3.42 -9.35 -3.29
C CYS A 324 -4.76 -8.65 -3.56
N ALA A 325 -5.85 -9.02 -2.87
CA ALA A 325 -7.19 -8.50 -3.16
C ALA A 325 -7.55 -7.26 -2.33
N ARG A 326 -8.05 -7.46 -1.11
CA ARG A 326 -8.54 -6.38 -0.23
C ARG A 326 -8.24 -6.71 1.23
N GLU A 327 -8.47 -5.72 2.09
CA GLU A 327 -8.40 -5.86 3.54
C GLU A 327 -9.35 -6.95 4.06
N ASN A 328 -8.94 -7.65 5.10
CA ASN A 328 -9.72 -8.66 5.83
C ASN A 328 -10.34 -9.74 4.91
N THR A 329 -9.54 -10.33 4.02
CA THR A 329 -9.97 -11.40 3.10
C THR A 329 -9.27 -12.73 3.32
N LEU A 330 -8.31 -12.82 4.25
CA LEU A 330 -7.70 -14.05 4.73
C LEU A 330 -7.98 -14.18 6.22
N HIS A 331 -8.85 -15.13 6.56
CA HIS A 331 -9.33 -15.36 7.92
C HIS A 331 -8.64 -16.55 8.58
N PHE A 332 -8.88 -16.76 9.86
CA PHE A 332 -8.33 -17.86 10.65
C PHE A 332 -8.56 -19.25 10.04
N ALA A 333 -9.75 -19.49 9.47
CA ALA A 333 -10.05 -20.75 8.81
C ALA A 333 -9.19 -20.98 7.55
N ASP A 334 -8.94 -19.91 6.79
CA ASP A 334 -8.09 -19.92 5.59
C ASP A 334 -6.63 -20.17 5.97
N ALA A 335 -6.15 -19.52 7.06
CA ALA A 335 -4.80 -19.76 7.58
C ALA A 335 -4.59 -21.21 8.02
N LYS A 336 -5.58 -21.83 8.66
CA LYS A 336 -5.54 -23.28 9.00
C LYS A 336 -5.41 -24.15 7.76
N ALA A 337 -6.17 -23.86 6.70
CA ALA A 337 -6.10 -24.60 5.46
C ALA A 337 -4.72 -24.48 4.81
N LEU A 338 -4.18 -23.27 4.71
CA LEU A 338 -2.85 -23.01 4.15
C LEU A 338 -1.75 -23.76 4.93
N VAL A 339 -1.76 -23.68 6.26
CA VAL A 339 -0.79 -24.41 7.10
C VAL A 339 -0.91 -25.92 6.92
N ALA A 340 -2.13 -26.46 6.95
CA ALA A 340 -2.39 -27.88 6.76
C ALA A 340 -1.94 -28.36 5.37
N ASN A 341 -2.03 -27.52 4.35
CA ASN A 341 -1.63 -27.79 2.97
C ASN A 341 -0.12 -27.55 2.71
N GLY A 342 0.65 -27.18 3.74
CA GLY A 342 2.11 -27.09 3.66
C GLY A 342 2.66 -25.73 3.24
N CYS A 343 1.84 -24.67 3.20
CA CYS A 343 2.29 -23.32 2.92
C CYS A 343 3.40 -22.89 3.89
N LYS A 344 4.47 -22.34 3.36
CA LYS A 344 5.67 -21.89 4.12
C LYS A 344 5.79 -20.38 4.22
N VAL A 345 5.22 -19.67 3.26
CA VAL A 345 5.38 -18.22 3.13
C VAL A 345 4.02 -17.57 2.81
N VAL A 346 3.69 -16.52 3.54
CA VAL A 346 2.56 -15.63 3.24
C VAL A 346 3.09 -14.20 3.09
N GLY A 347 2.89 -13.59 1.92
CA GLY A 347 3.31 -12.22 1.63
C GLY A 347 2.14 -11.33 1.24
N GLU A 348 1.86 -10.29 2.01
CA GLU A 348 0.72 -9.40 1.78
C GLU A 348 0.95 -8.41 0.65
N GLY A 349 0.26 -8.61 -0.47
CA GLY A 349 0.21 -7.64 -1.58
C GLY A 349 -0.82 -6.53 -1.38
N ALA A 350 -1.95 -6.84 -0.72
CA ALA A 350 -2.94 -5.86 -0.30
C ALA A 350 -2.55 -5.20 1.04
N ASN A 351 -3.28 -4.17 1.44
CA ASN A 351 -3.14 -3.58 2.78
C ASN A 351 -4.00 -4.39 3.76
N MET A 352 -3.36 -4.94 4.80
CA MET A 352 -4.01 -5.73 5.86
C MET A 352 -5.05 -6.76 5.35
N PRO A 353 -4.71 -7.64 4.41
CA PRO A 353 -5.65 -8.65 3.93
C PRO A 353 -5.89 -9.77 4.93
N THR A 354 -4.96 -9.99 5.86
CA THR A 354 -4.97 -11.07 6.86
C THR A 354 -5.48 -10.55 8.19
N THR A 355 -6.40 -11.28 8.81
CA THR A 355 -6.89 -10.95 10.16
C THR A 355 -5.82 -11.22 11.21
N LEU A 356 -5.89 -10.53 12.36
CA LEU A 356 -4.88 -10.65 13.42
C LEU A 356 -4.73 -12.08 13.92
N ASP A 357 -5.82 -12.77 14.18
CA ASP A 357 -5.85 -14.17 14.62
C ASP A 357 -5.23 -15.13 13.59
N ALA A 358 -5.39 -14.83 12.30
CA ALA A 358 -4.75 -15.59 11.22
C ALA A 358 -3.22 -15.30 11.18
N THR A 359 -2.81 -14.05 11.37
CA THR A 359 -1.39 -13.65 11.45
C THR A 359 -0.70 -14.36 12.61
N GLU A 360 -1.28 -14.32 13.80
CA GLU A 360 -0.77 -15.01 14.99
C GLU A 360 -0.67 -16.53 14.75
N TYR A 361 -1.65 -17.10 14.08
CA TYR A 361 -1.65 -18.53 13.75
C TYR A 361 -0.52 -18.91 12.78
N PHE A 362 -0.24 -18.10 11.74
CA PHE A 362 0.90 -18.32 10.85
C PHE A 362 2.22 -18.29 11.61
N GLN A 363 2.44 -17.27 12.42
CA GLN A 363 3.66 -17.12 13.23
C GLN A 363 3.85 -18.29 14.19
N ALA A 364 2.79 -18.72 14.89
CA ALA A 364 2.83 -19.85 15.84
C ALA A 364 3.10 -21.20 15.16
N ASN A 365 2.84 -21.32 13.85
CA ASN A 365 3.08 -22.55 13.08
C ASN A 365 4.33 -22.48 12.17
N GLY A 366 5.20 -21.48 12.36
CA GLY A 366 6.47 -21.38 11.64
C GLY A 366 6.32 -21.01 10.16
N VAL A 367 5.20 -20.39 9.76
CA VAL A 367 5.04 -19.80 8.44
C VAL A 367 5.64 -18.40 8.44
N ALA A 368 6.53 -18.12 7.50
CA ALA A 368 7.08 -16.79 7.32
C ALA A 368 5.96 -15.84 6.83
N PHE A 369 5.59 -14.87 7.65
CA PHE A 369 4.52 -13.92 7.37
C PHE A 369 5.08 -12.51 7.17
N PHE A 370 4.79 -11.92 6.01
CA PHE A 370 5.29 -10.59 5.62
C PHE A 370 4.14 -9.57 5.55
N PRO A 371 4.14 -8.57 6.46
CA PRO A 371 3.07 -7.59 6.54
C PRO A 371 3.05 -6.66 5.34
N GLY A 372 1.86 -6.24 4.92
CA GLY A 372 1.66 -5.38 3.75
C GLY A 372 2.48 -4.09 3.78
N LYS A 373 2.66 -3.46 4.96
CA LYS A 373 3.46 -2.22 5.07
C LYS A 373 4.91 -2.39 4.60
N ALA A 374 5.48 -3.59 4.70
CA ALA A 374 6.80 -3.93 4.18
C ALA A 374 6.71 -4.55 2.78
N ALA A 375 5.98 -5.66 2.65
CA ALA A 375 5.96 -6.46 1.43
C ALA A 375 5.33 -5.74 0.22
N ASN A 376 4.32 -4.87 0.42
CA ASN A 376 3.68 -4.12 -0.67
C ASN A 376 4.23 -2.70 -0.86
N ALA A 377 5.36 -2.36 -0.26
CA ALA A 377 5.96 -1.02 -0.34
C ALA A 377 6.45 -0.64 -1.74
N GLY A 378 6.49 -1.57 -2.70
CA GLY A 378 6.96 -1.32 -4.06
C GLY A 378 6.26 -0.16 -4.76
N GLY A 379 4.95 -0.01 -4.56
CA GLY A 379 4.20 1.10 -5.13
C GLY A 379 4.64 2.47 -4.63
N VAL A 380 4.88 2.63 -3.33
CA VAL A 380 5.38 3.89 -2.77
C VAL A 380 6.87 4.09 -3.04
N ALA A 381 7.65 3.03 -3.08
CA ALA A 381 9.06 3.08 -3.49
C ALA A 381 9.19 3.67 -4.91
N THR A 382 8.45 3.13 -5.87
CA THR A 382 8.44 3.67 -7.24
C THR A 382 7.87 5.09 -7.31
N SER A 383 6.94 5.46 -6.45
CA SER A 383 6.53 6.87 -6.33
C SER A 383 7.68 7.78 -5.88
N GLY A 384 8.52 7.33 -4.95
CA GLY A 384 9.75 8.05 -4.58
C GLY A 384 10.76 8.13 -5.72
N LEU A 385 10.89 7.06 -6.51
CA LEU A 385 11.72 7.08 -7.72
C LEU A 385 11.15 8.05 -8.79
N GLU A 386 9.83 8.18 -8.91
CA GLU A 386 9.20 9.20 -9.76
C GLU A 386 9.56 10.62 -9.28
N MET A 387 9.55 10.85 -7.95
CA MET A 387 9.99 12.13 -7.38
C MET A 387 11.45 12.43 -7.73
N SER A 388 12.35 11.44 -7.62
CA SER A 388 13.76 11.57 -7.98
C SER A 388 13.93 11.93 -9.46
N GLN A 389 13.27 11.20 -10.37
CA GLN A 389 13.30 11.50 -11.81
C GLN A 389 12.78 12.91 -12.11
N ASN A 390 11.72 13.35 -11.41
CA ASN A 390 11.20 14.71 -11.58
C ASN A 390 12.17 15.78 -11.09
N SER A 391 12.89 15.55 -10.00
CA SER A 391 13.91 16.45 -9.46
C SER A 391 15.12 16.57 -10.38
N GLU A 392 15.55 15.48 -10.96
CA GLU A 392 16.62 15.41 -11.95
C GLU A 392 16.20 15.95 -13.33
N ARG A 393 14.89 16.03 -13.60
CA ARG A 393 14.27 16.30 -14.92
C ARG A 393 14.66 15.27 -15.98
N LEU A 394 14.81 14.01 -15.56
CA LEU A 394 15.12 12.86 -16.40
C LEU A 394 13.98 11.85 -16.37
N SER A 395 13.97 10.99 -17.37
CA SER A 395 13.13 9.78 -17.39
C SER A 395 14.06 8.57 -17.46
N TRP A 396 13.88 7.63 -16.54
CA TRP A 396 14.64 6.39 -16.53
C TRP A 396 13.93 5.32 -17.37
N THR A 397 14.70 4.35 -17.86
CA THR A 397 14.12 3.19 -18.57
C THR A 397 13.37 2.28 -17.58
N PHE A 398 12.57 1.36 -18.11
CA PHE A 398 11.87 0.38 -17.29
C PHE A 398 12.87 -0.43 -16.46
N GLU A 399 13.95 -0.89 -17.07
CA GLU A 399 14.98 -1.70 -16.42
C GLU A 399 15.71 -0.94 -15.30
N GLN A 400 15.95 0.36 -15.49
CA GLN A 400 16.55 1.20 -14.46
C GLN A 400 15.63 1.37 -13.24
N VAL A 401 14.33 1.56 -13.47
CA VAL A 401 13.35 1.68 -12.38
C VAL A 401 13.16 0.33 -11.69
N ASP A 402 13.03 -0.77 -12.44
CA ASP A 402 12.83 -2.12 -11.91
C ASP A 402 14.05 -2.58 -11.07
N ALA A 403 15.27 -2.34 -11.53
CA ALA A 403 16.48 -2.65 -10.76
C ALA A 403 16.56 -1.87 -9.43
N LYS A 404 16.19 -0.58 -9.44
CA LYS A 404 16.13 0.21 -8.20
C LYS A 404 14.98 -0.23 -7.28
N LEU A 405 13.86 -0.64 -7.84
CA LEU A 405 12.76 -1.23 -7.09
C LEU A 405 13.18 -2.53 -6.40
N GLU A 406 13.87 -3.43 -7.12
CA GLU A 406 14.41 -4.67 -6.55
C GLU A 406 15.36 -4.35 -5.39
N GLU A 407 16.34 -3.45 -5.59
CA GLU A 407 17.29 -3.03 -4.56
C GLU A 407 16.57 -2.52 -3.30
N ILE A 408 15.56 -1.66 -3.47
CA ILE A 408 14.78 -1.11 -2.34
C ILE A 408 14.03 -2.23 -1.61
N MET A 409 13.35 -3.13 -2.32
CA MET A 409 12.55 -4.18 -1.70
C MET A 409 13.41 -5.20 -0.95
N ARG A 410 14.59 -5.53 -1.47
CA ARG A 410 15.61 -6.33 -0.78
C ARG A 410 16.10 -5.62 0.48
N GLY A 411 16.39 -4.33 0.38
CA GLY A 411 16.76 -3.51 1.53
C GLY A 411 15.68 -3.46 2.61
N ILE A 412 14.40 -3.38 2.23
CA ILE A 412 13.29 -3.43 3.19
C ILE A 412 13.25 -4.78 3.92
N TYR A 413 13.45 -5.90 3.21
CA TYR A 413 13.51 -7.21 3.85
C TYR A 413 14.60 -7.25 4.91
N HIS A 414 15.85 -6.89 4.57
CA HIS A 414 16.98 -6.90 5.53
C HIS A 414 16.71 -5.97 6.70
N THR A 415 16.22 -4.77 6.46
CA THR A 415 15.90 -3.81 7.53
C THR A 415 14.87 -4.37 8.52
N CYS A 416 13.84 -5.09 8.03
CA CYS A 416 12.86 -5.74 8.90
C CYS A 416 13.43 -6.93 9.65
N ASP A 417 14.25 -7.75 9.00
CA ASP A 417 14.86 -8.94 9.58
C ASP A 417 15.89 -8.56 10.66
N ASP A 418 16.77 -7.60 10.38
CA ASP A 418 17.76 -7.09 11.31
C ASP A 418 17.11 -6.48 12.55
N ALA A 419 16.07 -5.65 12.38
CA ALA A 419 15.34 -5.09 13.51
C ALA A 419 14.64 -6.17 14.35
N ALA A 420 14.02 -7.17 13.72
CA ALA A 420 13.42 -8.29 14.46
C ALA A 420 14.46 -9.05 15.29
N ARG A 421 15.64 -9.29 14.75
CA ARG A 421 16.73 -9.97 15.48
C ARG A 421 17.29 -9.11 16.60
N GLU A 422 17.59 -7.84 16.35
CA GLU A 422 18.16 -6.90 17.32
C GLU A 422 17.31 -6.80 18.58
N TYR A 423 15.99 -6.78 18.41
CA TYR A 423 15.04 -6.67 19.52
C TYR A 423 14.48 -8.01 20.03
N GLY A 424 15.12 -9.15 19.67
CA GLY A 424 14.82 -10.47 20.22
C GLY A 424 13.54 -11.14 19.66
N HIS A 425 13.11 -10.73 18.49
CA HIS A 425 11.91 -11.24 17.80
C HIS A 425 12.24 -11.86 16.43
N GLU A 426 13.34 -12.59 16.33
CA GLU A 426 13.79 -13.22 15.08
C GLU A 426 12.65 -13.98 14.38
N GLY A 427 12.48 -13.72 13.06
CA GLY A 427 11.41 -14.30 12.27
C GLY A 427 10.04 -13.61 12.39
N ASN A 428 9.89 -12.61 13.27
CA ASN A 428 8.67 -11.80 13.38
C ASN A 428 8.80 -10.51 12.54
N TYR A 429 8.50 -10.61 11.26
CA TYR A 429 8.62 -9.49 10.32
C TYR A 429 7.57 -8.38 10.54
N VAL A 430 6.48 -8.66 11.25
CA VAL A 430 5.51 -7.63 11.66
C VAL A 430 6.15 -6.69 12.67
N MET A 431 6.76 -7.24 13.71
CA MET A 431 7.51 -6.46 14.70
C MET A 431 8.71 -5.78 14.06
N GLY A 432 9.50 -6.50 13.26
CA GLY A 432 10.63 -5.93 12.55
C GLY A 432 10.28 -4.71 11.70
N ALA A 433 9.19 -4.78 10.93
CA ALA A 433 8.72 -3.65 10.13
C ALA A 433 8.27 -2.44 10.97
N ASN A 434 7.54 -2.68 12.07
CA ASN A 434 7.11 -1.61 12.96
C ASN A 434 8.30 -0.95 13.66
N ILE A 435 9.20 -1.74 14.23
CA ILE A 435 10.39 -1.26 14.93
C ILE A 435 11.30 -0.47 13.99
N ALA A 436 11.67 -1.05 12.85
CA ALA A 436 12.57 -0.40 11.90
C ALA A 436 12.01 0.93 11.38
N GLY A 437 10.72 0.95 11.01
CA GLY A 437 10.05 2.16 10.57
C GLY A 437 10.00 3.23 11.65
N PHE A 438 9.70 2.83 12.90
CA PHE A 438 9.62 3.75 14.04
C PHE A 438 11.00 4.33 14.40
N VAL A 439 12.01 3.49 14.61
CA VAL A 439 13.36 3.91 15.06
C VAL A 439 13.93 4.96 14.09
N LYS A 440 13.84 4.73 12.79
CA LYS A 440 14.31 5.69 11.78
C LYS A 440 13.64 7.07 11.92
N VAL A 441 12.33 7.11 12.15
CA VAL A 441 11.58 8.38 12.29
C VAL A 441 11.88 9.01 13.65
N ALA A 442 11.94 8.23 14.72
CA ALA A 442 12.23 8.70 16.07
C ALA A 442 13.62 9.34 16.16
N ASP A 443 14.64 8.71 15.57
CA ASP A 443 16.00 9.25 15.50
C ASP A 443 16.05 10.59 14.74
N ALA A 444 15.34 10.68 13.61
CA ALA A 444 15.24 11.91 12.86
C ALA A 444 14.55 13.02 13.69
N MET A 445 13.45 12.68 14.40
CA MET A 445 12.75 13.62 15.29
C MET A 445 13.64 14.08 16.47
N LEU A 446 14.47 13.20 17.03
CA LEU A 446 15.45 13.54 18.06
C LEU A 446 16.51 14.51 17.51
N ALA A 447 17.08 14.16 16.37
CA ALA A 447 18.16 14.95 15.75
C ALA A 447 17.71 16.37 15.37
N GLN A 448 16.43 16.53 14.99
CA GLN A 448 15.86 17.83 14.60
C GLN A 448 15.33 18.64 15.80
N GLY A 449 15.22 18.02 16.98
CA GLY A 449 14.74 18.67 18.18
C GLY A 449 13.21 18.79 18.26
N VAL A 450 12.73 19.83 18.95
CA VAL A 450 11.31 20.12 19.11
C VAL A 450 10.93 21.24 18.14
N CYS A 451 10.39 20.85 16.99
CA CYS A 451 9.95 21.77 15.93
C CYS A 451 8.48 21.52 15.58
#